data_95161ccea6274e93ddf2b91a2bc2bd91
#
_entry.id   95161ccea6274e93ddf2b91a2bc2bd91
#
_cell.length_a   1.000
_cell.length_b   1.000
_cell.length_c   1.000
_cell.angle_alpha   90.00
_cell.angle_beta   90.00
_cell.angle_gamma   90.00
#
_symmetry.space_group_name_H-M   'P 1'
#
loop_
_entity.id
_entity.type
_entity.pdbx_description
1 polymer ?
#
loop_
_entity_poly.entity_id
_entity_poly.type
_entity_poly.pdbx_seq_one_letter_code
_entity_poly.pdbx_strand_id
1 'polypeptide(L)'
;MFDKLDRRQRLFSAEQALRDSVRFLVLHHLRASQYDGKWTDSAVRRFAREIGGHLDDLLCLSRADITTKRPEKKRRGISMIDDLAARIGELAAEDAKLPPLPSGVGNEIMQAFGLPPSRQLGEIKRALEAAVLAGEIPGRQDCGFYVQFLAENKARFGIP
;
A
#
# COMPACT_ATOMS: atom_id res chain seq x y z
N MET A 1 -36.64 6.19 -18.01
CA MET A 1 -36.92 5.61 -16.67
C MET A 1 -35.69 4.94 -16.05
N PHE A 2 -34.81 4.33 -16.82
CA PHE A 2 -33.55 3.67 -16.35
C PHE A 2 -32.51 4.66 -15.80
N ASP A 3 -32.41 5.86 -16.31
CA ASP A 3 -31.38 6.86 -15.91
C ASP A 3 -31.54 7.40 -14.47
N LYS A 4 -32.77 7.45 -13.95
CA LYS A 4 -33.04 7.90 -12.56
C LYS A 4 -32.66 6.85 -11.51
N LEU A 5 -32.79 5.55 -11.83
CA LEU A 5 -32.40 4.46 -10.93
C LEU A 5 -30.87 4.39 -10.82
N ASP A 6 -30.15 4.52 -11.93
CA ASP A 6 -28.69 4.48 -11.98
C ASP A 6 -28.06 5.67 -11.23
N ARG A 7 -28.67 6.85 -11.31
CA ARG A 7 -28.27 8.03 -10.56
C ARG A 7 -28.47 7.86 -9.04
N ARG A 8 -29.58 7.24 -8.60
CA ARG A 8 -29.82 6.94 -7.19
C ARG A 8 -28.83 5.91 -6.68
N GLN A 9 -28.56 4.84 -7.40
CA GLN A 9 -27.58 3.82 -6.99
C GLN A 9 -26.18 4.41 -6.87
N ARG A 10 -25.75 5.28 -7.79
CA ARG A 10 -24.46 5.99 -7.69
C ARG A 10 -24.40 6.94 -6.50
N LEU A 11 -25.48 7.64 -6.15
CA LEU A 11 -25.55 8.48 -4.98
C LEU A 11 -25.46 7.66 -3.68
N PHE A 12 -26.18 6.53 -3.60
CA PHE A 12 -26.12 5.64 -2.44
C PHE A 12 -24.73 5.01 -2.26
N SER A 13 -24.07 4.60 -3.34
CA SER A 13 -22.71 4.04 -3.27
C SER A 13 -21.68 5.10 -2.84
N ALA A 14 -21.80 6.34 -3.33
CA ALA A 14 -20.94 7.45 -2.93
C ALA A 14 -21.14 7.83 -1.45
N GLU A 15 -22.38 7.87 -0.96
CA GLU A 15 -22.67 8.10 0.45
C GLU A 15 -22.12 6.98 1.34
N GLN A 16 -22.23 5.73 0.91
CA GLN A 16 -21.69 4.60 1.68
C GLN A 16 -20.17 4.67 1.74
N ALA A 17 -19.49 4.90 0.61
CA ALA A 17 -18.04 5.06 0.55
C ALA A 17 -17.56 6.21 1.45
N LEU A 18 -18.27 7.34 1.46
CA LEU A 18 -17.95 8.46 2.34
C LEU A 18 -18.10 8.09 3.81
N ARG A 19 -19.18 7.40 4.19
CA ARG A 19 -19.40 6.93 5.57
C ARG A 19 -18.29 5.98 6.01
N ASP A 20 -17.89 5.05 5.16
CA ASP A 20 -16.85 4.08 5.46
C ASP A 20 -15.49 4.78 5.61
N SER A 21 -15.18 5.77 4.76
CA SER A 21 -13.99 6.61 4.89
C SER A 21 -13.98 7.40 6.20
N VAL A 22 -15.09 8.04 6.56
CA VAL A 22 -15.19 8.78 7.82
C VAL A 22 -15.03 7.84 9.03
N ARG A 23 -15.68 6.68 9.02
CA ARG A 23 -15.51 5.67 10.09
C ARG A 23 -14.07 5.22 10.23
N PHE A 24 -13.41 4.95 9.10
CA PHE A 24 -12.01 4.57 9.07
C PHE A 24 -11.11 5.66 9.67
N LEU A 25 -11.29 6.91 9.26
CA LEU A 25 -10.54 8.04 9.78
C LEU A 25 -10.76 8.24 11.30
N VAL A 26 -12.00 8.16 11.76
CA VAL A 26 -12.33 8.26 13.19
C VAL A 26 -11.68 7.12 14.00
N LEU A 27 -11.68 5.90 13.45
CA LEU A 27 -11.07 4.75 14.12
C LEU A 27 -9.55 4.89 14.24
N HIS A 28 -8.92 5.52 13.25
CA HIS A 28 -7.46 5.59 13.14
C HIS A 28 -6.86 6.96 13.49
N HIS A 29 -7.66 7.98 13.85
CA HIS A 29 -7.19 9.38 14.00
C HIS A 29 -6.02 9.57 14.95
N LEU A 30 -5.93 8.77 16.02
CA LEU A 30 -4.84 8.86 16.99
C LEU A 30 -3.55 8.15 16.56
N ARG A 31 -3.57 7.38 15.48
CA ARG A 31 -2.40 6.56 15.11
C ARG A 31 -1.21 7.41 14.66
N ALA A 32 -1.44 8.46 13.87
CA ALA A 32 -0.36 9.34 13.43
C ALA A 32 0.25 10.13 14.58
N SER A 33 -0.56 10.52 15.61
CA SER A 33 -0.07 11.24 16.78
C SER A 33 0.75 10.37 17.75
N GLN A 34 0.78 9.05 17.55
CA GLN A 34 1.67 8.14 18.28
C GLN A 34 3.11 8.11 17.73
N TYR A 35 3.35 8.75 16.59
CA TYR A 35 4.69 8.87 16.05
C TYR A 35 5.56 9.75 16.96
N ASP A 36 6.70 9.22 17.36
CA ASP A 36 7.64 9.85 18.31
C ASP A 36 9.03 10.11 17.68
N GLY A 37 9.14 9.94 16.35
CA GLY A 37 10.40 10.06 15.62
C GLY A 37 11.32 8.84 15.73
N LYS A 38 10.93 7.81 16.48
CA LYS A 38 11.75 6.60 16.73
C LYS A 38 11.22 5.35 16.03
N TRP A 39 10.14 5.47 15.28
CA TRP A 39 9.64 4.33 14.52
C TRP A 39 10.68 3.84 13.53
N THR A 40 10.83 2.53 13.45
CA THR A 40 11.66 1.93 12.41
C THR A 40 11.05 2.12 11.03
N ASP A 41 11.86 2.06 9.98
CA ASP A 41 11.37 2.14 8.60
C ASP A 41 10.30 1.10 8.30
N SER A 42 10.44 -0.12 8.85
CA SER A 42 9.43 -1.16 8.74
C SER A 42 8.11 -0.78 9.40
N ALA A 43 8.15 -0.08 10.55
CA ALA A 43 6.95 0.38 11.23
C ALA A 43 6.26 1.50 10.43
N VAL A 44 7.04 2.44 9.85
CA VAL A 44 6.51 3.51 9.00
C VAL A 44 5.88 2.94 7.72
N ARG A 45 6.55 2.00 7.05
CA ARG A 45 6.01 1.32 5.86
C ARG A 45 4.71 0.55 6.17
N ARG A 46 4.69 -0.14 7.31
CA ARG A 46 3.49 -0.85 7.76
C ARG A 46 2.34 0.11 8.02
N PHE A 47 2.59 1.21 8.74
CA PHE A 47 1.59 2.26 8.97
C PHE A 47 1.03 2.79 7.66
N ALA A 48 1.89 3.21 6.72
CA ALA A 48 1.47 3.75 5.43
C ALA A 48 0.62 2.75 4.63
N ARG A 49 0.98 1.47 4.64
CA ARG A 49 0.25 0.40 3.97
C ARG A 49 -1.12 0.14 4.59
N GLU A 50 -1.19 0.09 5.92
CA GLU A 50 -2.44 -0.15 6.64
C GLU A 50 -3.44 1.00 6.47
N ILE A 51 -2.97 2.24 6.38
CA ILE A 51 -3.82 3.41 6.16
C ILE A 51 -4.19 3.54 4.67
N GLY A 52 -3.30 3.17 3.76
CA GLY A 52 -3.56 3.13 2.33
C GLY A 52 -4.02 4.46 1.76
N GLY A 53 -5.08 4.44 0.96
CA GLY A 53 -5.62 5.62 0.27
C GLY A 53 -6.17 6.73 1.20
N HIS A 54 -6.28 6.48 2.51
CA HIS A 54 -6.74 7.48 3.48
C HIS A 54 -5.59 8.22 4.18
N LEU A 55 -4.34 8.05 3.71
CA LEU A 55 -3.16 8.56 4.41
C LEU A 55 -3.17 10.08 4.53
N ASP A 56 -3.41 10.79 3.44
CA ASP A 56 -3.41 12.26 3.41
C ASP A 56 -4.53 12.84 4.29
N ASP A 57 -5.72 12.25 4.21
CA ASP A 57 -6.85 12.64 5.04
C ASP A 57 -6.58 12.39 6.53
N LEU A 58 -5.96 11.25 6.85
CA LEU A 58 -5.59 10.92 8.23
C LEU A 58 -4.56 11.89 8.80
N LEU A 59 -3.52 12.21 8.04
CA LEU A 59 -2.49 13.18 8.44
C LEU A 59 -3.09 14.58 8.61
N CYS A 60 -3.99 14.98 7.72
CA CYS A 60 -4.72 16.24 7.82
C CYS A 60 -5.58 16.28 9.08
N LEU A 61 -6.38 15.25 9.32
CA LEU A 61 -7.20 15.10 10.53
C LEU A 61 -6.36 15.14 11.80
N SER A 62 -5.24 14.43 11.82
CA SER A 62 -4.34 14.38 12.98
C SER A 62 -3.72 15.74 13.29
N ARG A 63 -3.42 16.58 12.29
CA ARG A 63 -2.99 17.97 12.51
C ARG A 63 -4.09 18.83 13.08
N ALA A 64 -5.31 18.68 12.58
CA ALA A 64 -6.49 19.43 13.02
C ALA A 64 -6.89 19.09 14.47
N ASP A 65 -6.69 17.85 14.89
CA ASP A 65 -7.04 17.35 16.23
C ASP A 65 -6.08 17.85 17.33
N ILE A 66 -4.97 18.51 16.98
CA ILE A 66 -4.06 19.10 17.95
C ILE A 66 -4.70 20.36 18.56
N THR A 67 -5.48 20.19 19.60
CA THR A 67 -6.31 21.24 20.22
C THR A 67 -5.69 21.92 21.45
N THR A 68 -4.40 21.66 21.73
CA THR A 68 -3.74 22.24 22.91
C THR A 68 -3.63 23.78 22.83
N LYS A 69 -3.90 24.46 23.96
CA LYS A 69 -3.73 25.92 24.11
C LYS A 69 -2.27 26.35 24.25
N ARG A 70 -1.32 25.40 24.37
CA ARG A 70 0.11 25.69 24.54
C ARG A 70 0.79 25.74 23.16
N PRO A 71 1.25 26.93 22.68
CA PRO A 71 1.79 27.09 21.32
C PRO A 71 2.95 26.13 21.02
N GLU A 72 3.86 25.94 21.99
CA GLU A 72 5.01 25.05 21.85
C GLU A 72 4.61 23.60 21.63
N LYS A 73 3.63 23.12 22.43
CA LYS A 73 3.12 21.75 22.27
C LYS A 73 2.42 21.56 20.93
N LYS A 74 1.69 22.58 20.48
CA LYS A 74 1.01 22.58 19.19
C LYS A 74 2.02 22.48 18.06
N ARG A 75 3.05 23.34 18.04
CA ARG A 75 4.11 23.33 17.04
C ARG A 75 4.82 21.98 16.99
N ARG A 76 5.20 21.46 18.17
CA ARG A 76 5.84 20.15 18.24
C ARG A 76 4.96 19.02 17.69
N GLY A 77 3.68 19.00 18.05
CA GLY A 77 2.74 17.97 17.56
C GLY A 77 2.59 18.03 16.04
N ILE A 78 2.46 19.21 15.46
CA ILE A 78 2.37 19.39 14.00
C ILE A 78 3.68 18.93 13.35
N SER A 79 4.85 19.37 13.86
CA SER A 79 6.16 18.96 13.34
C SER A 79 6.32 17.44 13.33
N MET A 80 5.90 16.74 14.37
CA MET A 80 5.98 15.26 14.40
C MET A 80 5.14 14.60 13.32
N ILE A 81 3.96 15.14 12.99
CA ILE A 81 3.13 14.62 11.91
C ILE A 81 3.76 14.93 10.54
N ASP A 82 4.35 16.12 10.39
CA ASP A 82 5.05 16.50 9.16
C ASP A 82 6.30 15.64 8.95
N ASP A 83 7.06 15.37 10.01
CA ASP A 83 8.22 14.46 9.97
C ASP A 83 7.79 13.03 9.57
N LEU A 84 6.66 12.53 10.08
CA LEU A 84 6.10 11.24 9.66
C LEU A 84 5.72 11.25 8.18
N ALA A 85 5.05 12.31 7.71
CA ALA A 85 4.67 12.46 6.31
C ALA A 85 5.90 12.47 5.39
N ALA A 86 6.93 13.25 5.75
CA ALA A 86 8.19 13.31 5.02
C ALA A 86 8.86 11.93 4.97
N ARG A 87 8.96 11.24 6.11
CA ARG A 87 9.58 9.91 6.19
C ARG A 87 8.84 8.87 5.36
N ILE A 88 7.50 8.90 5.33
CA ILE A 88 6.69 8.04 4.45
C ILE A 88 7.04 8.31 2.98
N GLY A 89 7.12 9.58 2.58
CA GLY A 89 7.47 9.97 1.21
C GLY A 89 8.88 9.52 0.81
N GLU A 90 9.87 9.69 1.68
CA GLU A 90 11.24 9.22 1.45
C GLU A 90 11.29 7.70 1.24
N LEU A 91 10.67 6.94 2.14
CA LEU A 91 10.63 5.48 2.06
C LEU A 91 9.89 4.99 0.81
N ALA A 92 8.79 5.65 0.43
CA ALA A 92 8.08 5.34 -0.80
C ALA A 92 8.96 5.61 -2.04
N ALA A 93 9.73 6.69 -2.05
CA ALA A 93 10.67 7.00 -3.13
C ALA A 93 11.85 6.03 -3.19
N GLU A 94 12.37 5.58 -2.03
CA GLU A 94 13.37 4.51 -1.95
C GLU A 94 12.82 3.19 -2.51
N ASP A 95 11.60 2.85 -2.09
CA ASP A 95 10.92 1.63 -2.49
C ASP A 95 10.60 1.61 -3.99
N ALA A 96 10.30 2.76 -4.58
CA ALA A 96 10.09 2.89 -6.02
C ALA A 96 11.37 2.68 -6.85
N LYS A 97 12.55 2.91 -6.27
CA LYS A 97 13.84 2.68 -6.94
C LYS A 97 14.27 1.23 -6.95
N LEU A 98 13.75 0.41 -6.04
CA LEU A 98 14.11 -0.99 -5.93
C LEU A 98 13.19 -1.84 -6.80
N PRO A 99 13.72 -2.85 -7.50
CA PRO A 99 12.88 -3.78 -8.24
C PRO A 99 11.85 -4.44 -7.29
N PRO A 100 10.60 -4.58 -7.70
CA PRO A 100 9.57 -5.20 -6.87
C PRO A 100 9.81 -6.67 -6.59
N LEU A 101 10.55 -7.35 -7.50
CA LEU A 101 10.93 -8.74 -7.40
C LEU A 101 12.42 -8.90 -7.07
N PRO A 102 12.82 -9.97 -6.36
CA PRO A 102 14.21 -10.24 -6.05
C PRO A 102 15.02 -10.59 -7.30
N SER A 103 16.33 -10.31 -7.23
CA SER A 103 17.26 -10.76 -8.25
C SER A 103 17.24 -12.30 -8.33
N GLY A 104 17.24 -12.84 -9.56
CA GLY A 104 17.27 -14.29 -9.78
C GLY A 104 15.90 -14.97 -9.83
N VAL A 105 14.80 -14.31 -9.51
CA VAL A 105 13.45 -14.92 -9.52
C VAL A 105 13.11 -15.58 -10.86
N GLY A 106 13.59 -15.03 -11.98
CA GLY A 106 13.37 -15.64 -13.30
C GLY A 106 14.01 -17.01 -13.43
N ASN A 107 15.21 -17.22 -12.87
CA ASN A 107 15.88 -18.51 -12.88
C ASN A 107 15.14 -19.55 -12.04
N GLU A 108 14.68 -19.14 -10.86
CA GLU A 108 13.89 -20.01 -9.98
C GLU A 108 12.55 -20.43 -10.63
N ILE A 109 11.88 -19.50 -11.33
CA ILE A 109 10.67 -19.80 -12.09
C ILE A 109 10.96 -20.81 -13.21
N MET A 110 12.04 -20.61 -13.98
CA MET A 110 12.45 -21.53 -15.03
C MET A 110 12.70 -22.94 -14.48
N GLN A 111 13.41 -23.05 -13.37
CA GLN A 111 13.72 -24.34 -12.74
C GLN A 111 12.47 -25.02 -12.19
N ALA A 112 11.62 -24.28 -11.47
CA ALA A 112 10.44 -24.83 -10.82
C ALA A 112 9.37 -25.32 -11.79
N PHE A 113 9.22 -24.65 -12.94
CA PHE A 113 8.17 -24.96 -13.92
C PHE A 113 8.70 -25.55 -15.24
N GLY A 114 9.98 -25.83 -15.34
CA GLY A 114 10.61 -26.38 -16.55
C GLY A 114 10.48 -25.45 -17.77
N LEU A 115 10.40 -24.14 -17.56
CA LEU A 115 10.22 -23.17 -18.63
C LEU A 115 11.56 -22.77 -19.25
N PRO A 116 11.68 -22.71 -20.58
CA PRO A 116 12.88 -22.16 -21.20
C PRO A 116 12.92 -20.63 -21.08
N PRO A 117 14.09 -20.01 -21.27
CA PRO A 117 14.18 -18.57 -21.48
C PRO A 117 13.29 -18.16 -22.66
N SER A 118 12.22 -17.45 -22.40
CA SER A 118 11.17 -17.19 -23.40
C SER A 118 10.41 -15.89 -23.12
N ARG A 119 9.65 -15.44 -24.12
CA ARG A 119 8.71 -14.33 -23.96
C ARG A 119 7.69 -14.59 -22.85
N GLN A 120 7.24 -15.84 -22.72
CA GLN A 120 6.32 -16.26 -21.67
C GLN A 120 6.89 -16.00 -20.26
N LEU A 121 8.15 -16.33 -20.02
CA LEU A 121 8.82 -16.00 -18.74
C LEU A 121 8.81 -14.51 -18.46
N GLY A 122 9.04 -13.67 -19.48
CA GLY A 122 8.98 -12.23 -19.37
C GLY A 122 7.56 -11.72 -19.04
N GLU A 123 6.53 -12.35 -19.57
CA GLU A 123 5.13 -12.05 -19.28
C GLU A 123 4.74 -12.44 -17.85
N ILE A 124 5.16 -13.61 -17.38
CA ILE A 124 4.99 -14.06 -16.00
C ILE A 124 5.64 -13.08 -15.02
N LYS A 125 6.89 -12.70 -15.29
CA LYS A 125 7.58 -11.71 -14.42
C LYS A 125 6.85 -10.37 -14.36
N ARG A 126 6.43 -9.83 -15.51
CA ARG A 126 5.67 -8.57 -15.55
C ARG A 126 4.34 -8.66 -14.82
N ALA A 127 3.65 -9.80 -14.93
CA ALA A 127 2.41 -10.03 -14.21
C ALA A 127 2.62 -10.11 -12.69
N LEU A 128 3.72 -10.74 -12.23
CA LEU A 128 4.13 -10.73 -10.82
C LEU A 128 4.48 -9.32 -10.32
N GLU A 129 5.27 -8.56 -11.10
CA GLU A 129 5.60 -7.17 -10.78
C GLU A 129 4.33 -6.32 -10.65
N ALA A 130 3.38 -6.49 -11.58
CA ALA A 130 2.10 -5.79 -11.52
C ALA A 130 1.29 -6.17 -10.27
N ALA A 131 1.26 -7.44 -9.88
CA ALA A 131 0.57 -7.90 -8.68
C ALA A 131 1.21 -7.35 -7.38
N VAL A 132 2.56 -7.22 -7.35
CA VAL A 132 3.26 -6.56 -6.24
C VAL A 132 2.94 -5.08 -6.19
N LEU A 133 2.98 -4.38 -7.33
CA LEU A 133 2.68 -2.94 -7.40
C LEU A 133 1.22 -2.63 -7.07
N ALA A 134 0.30 -3.53 -7.43
CA ALA A 134 -1.11 -3.44 -7.05
C ALA A 134 -1.36 -3.77 -5.57
N GLY A 135 -0.35 -4.25 -4.83
CA GLY A 135 -0.48 -4.65 -3.43
C GLY A 135 -1.22 -5.99 -3.20
N GLU A 136 -1.43 -6.76 -4.26
CA GLU A 136 -2.07 -8.09 -4.17
C GLU A 136 -1.15 -9.10 -3.47
N ILE A 137 0.15 -8.98 -3.68
CA ILE A 137 1.17 -9.80 -3.04
C ILE A 137 2.28 -8.91 -2.47
N PRO A 138 2.92 -9.32 -1.37
CA PRO A 138 4.02 -8.56 -0.80
C PRO A 138 5.22 -8.55 -1.75
N GLY A 139 5.85 -7.38 -1.89
CA GLY A 139 7.12 -7.24 -2.61
C GLY A 139 8.32 -7.70 -1.77
N ARG A 140 9.46 -7.91 -2.43
CA ARG A 140 10.76 -8.18 -1.78
C ARG A 140 10.78 -9.42 -0.89
N GLN A 141 9.96 -10.41 -1.21
CA GLN A 141 10.05 -11.73 -0.62
C GLN A 141 11.19 -12.51 -1.29
N ASP A 142 11.56 -13.66 -0.73
CA ASP A 142 12.49 -14.57 -1.39
C ASP A 142 11.91 -15.15 -2.69
N CYS A 143 12.75 -15.72 -3.53
CA CYS A 143 12.31 -16.31 -4.79
C CYS A 143 11.32 -17.46 -4.58
N GLY A 144 11.49 -18.23 -3.51
CA GLY A 144 10.63 -19.38 -3.17
C GLY A 144 9.18 -18.96 -2.92
N PHE A 145 8.97 -17.81 -2.27
CA PHE A 145 7.63 -17.24 -2.07
C PHE A 145 6.92 -17.02 -3.41
N TYR A 146 7.58 -16.41 -4.38
CA TYR A 146 6.97 -16.14 -5.69
C TYR A 146 6.74 -17.39 -6.50
N VAL A 147 7.64 -18.38 -6.39
CA VAL A 147 7.47 -19.70 -7.02
C VAL A 147 6.25 -20.42 -6.43
N GLN A 148 6.09 -20.42 -5.11
CA GLN A 148 4.93 -21.01 -4.45
C GLN A 148 3.63 -20.30 -4.88
N PHE A 149 3.63 -18.98 -4.86
CA PHE A 149 2.48 -18.19 -5.31
C PHE A 149 2.08 -18.51 -6.75
N LEU A 150 3.05 -18.63 -7.65
CA LEU A 150 2.81 -19.05 -9.03
C LEU A 150 2.27 -20.49 -9.13
N ALA A 151 2.76 -21.42 -8.31
CA ALA A 151 2.29 -22.79 -8.28
C ALA A 151 0.81 -22.89 -7.87
N GLU A 152 0.38 -22.04 -6.94
CA GLU A 152 -1.00 -21.95 -6.49
C GLU A 152 -1.92 -21.23 -7.50
N ASN A 153 -1.35 -20.44 -8.41
CA ASN A 153 -2.09 -19.58 -9.35
C ASN A 153 -1.74 -19.84 -10.82
N LYS A 154 -1.30 -21.04 -11.17
CA LYS A 154 -0.80 -21.41 -12.52
C LYS A 154 -1.68 -20.92 -13.66
N ALA A 155 -2.99 -21.17 -13.59
CA ALA A 155 -3.94 -20.79 -14.64
C ALA A 155 -3.96 -19.29 -14.93
N ARG A 156 -3.81 -18.46 -13.89
CA ARG A 156 -3.79 -17.00 -14.00
C ARG A 156 -2.55 -16.50 -14.75
N PHE A 157 -1.43 -17.19 -14.60
CA PHE A 157 -0.13 -16.79 -15.17
C PHE A 157 0.24 -17.58 -16.43
N GLY A 158 -0.68 -18.40 -16.96
CA GLY A 158 -0.45 -19.18 -18.17
C GLY A 158 0.66 -20.22 -18.02
N ILE A 159 0.87 -20.74 -16.80
CA ILE A 159 1.84 -21.79 -16.49
C ILE A 159 1.17 -23.15 -16.69
N PRO A 160 1.77 -24.07 -17.44
CA PRO A 160 1.19 -25.40 -17.69
C PRO A 160 1.12 -26.29 -16.44
#